data_fe5161311226f9455e36bc980b3bbbeb
#
_entry.id   fe5161311226f9455e36bc980b3bbbeb
#
_cell.length_a   1.000
_cell.length_b   1.000
_cell.length_c   1.000
_cell.angle_alpha   90.00
_cell.angle_beta   90.00
_cell.angle_gamma   90.00
#
_symmetry.space_group_name_H-M   'P 1'
#
loop_
_entity.id
_entity.type
_entity.pdbx_description
1 polymer ?
#
loop_
_entity_poly.entity_id
_entity_poly.type
_entity_poly.pdbx_seq_one_letter_code
_entity_poly.pdbx_strand_id
1 'polypeptide(L)'
;HEPQWILLDLVIPRSQVPSSVTLNTDIQGIIIFADPMLEKVFFNLLDNSLRHGETVSEIRVSARKEGDFLIVVWEDNGVGIADNEKEKIFERGFGKNTSLGMFLVREILSLTDIRITENGKPGTGARFEMKIPRESYRVILNNVT
;
A
#
# COMPACT_ATOMS: atom_id res chain seq x y z
N HIS A 1 -1.67 -20.52 1.14
CA HIS A 1 -0.67 -20.37 0.07
C HIS A 1 0.70 -20.11 0.67
N GLU A 2 1.70 -20.54 -0.03
CA GLU A 2 3.06 -20.29 0.42
C GLU A 2 3.55 -18.92 -0.06
N PRO A 3 4.24 -18.17 0.79
CA PRO A 3 4.82 -16.90 0.39
C PRO A 3 5.82 -17.07 -0.76
N GLN A 4 5.96 -16.04 -1.55
CA GLN A 4 6.83 -16.02 -2.71
C GLN A 4 7.58 -14.70 -2.78
N TRP A 5 8.69 -14.70 -3.51
CA TRP A 5 9.39 -13.47 -3.83
C TRP A 5 8.68 -12.82 -5.02
N ILE A 6 8.15 -11.63 -4.81
CA ILE A 6 7.28 -10.95 -5.78
C ILE A 6 7.89 -9.59 -6.12
N LEU A 7 8.04 -9.33 -7.42
CA LEU A 7 8.48 -8.02 -7.87
C LEU A 7 7.35 -7.01 -7.64
N LEU A 8 7.62 -6.03 -6.79
CA LEU A 8 6.60 -5.08 -6.35
C LEU A 8 5.94 -4.35 -7.53
N ASP A 9 6.74 -3.99 -8.52
CA ASP A 9 6.25 -3.24 -9.68
C ASP A 9 5.16 -3.98 -10.45
N LEU A 10 5.13 -5.32 -10.38
CA LEU A 10 4.16 -6.12 -11.11
C LEU A 10 2.79 -6.20 -10.43
N VAL A 11 2.71 -5.88 -9.13
CA VAL A 11 1.45 -6.00 -8.41
C VAL A 11 0.73 -4.67 -8.21
N ILE A 12 1.27 -3.60 -8.76
CA ILE A 12 0.60 -2.30 -8.73
C ILE A 12 -0.51 -2.29 -9.78
N PRO A 13 -1.75 -1.99 -9.40
CA PRO A 13 -2.90 -2.10 -10.31
C PRO A 13 -3.03 -0.92 -11.27
N ARG A 14 -2.03 -0.71 -12.11
CA ARG A 14 -1.97 0.43 -13.03
C ARG A 14 -3.15 0.47 -14.00
N SER A 15 -3.57 -0.69 -14.49
CA SER A 15 -4.67 -0.76 -15.45
C SER A 15 -6.03 -0.42 -14.84
N GLN A 16 -6.12 -0.40 -13.51
CA GLN A 16 -7.37 -0.10 -12.81
C GLN A 16 -7.49 1.38 -12.44
N VAL A 17 -6.44 2.16 -12.65
CA VAL A 17 -6.45 3.59 -12.30
C VAL A 17 -7.21 4.36 -13.36
N PRO A 18 -8.26 5.13 -12.99
CA PRO A 18 -9.02 5.88 -13.98
C PRO A 18 -8.18 7.01 -14.57
N SER A 19 -8.57 7.45 -15.78
CA SER A 19 -7.81 8.48 -16.51
C SER A 19 -7.76 9.82 -15.77
N SER A 20 -8.67 10.05 -14.83
CA SER A 20 -8.71 11.27 -14.04
C SER A 20 -7.69 11.27 -12.89
N VAL A 21 -6.99 10.16 -12.68
CA VAL A 21 -6.03 10.01 -11.58
C VAL A 21 -4.66 9.71 -12.16
N THR A 22 -3.65 10.43 -11.68
CA THR A 22 -2.26 10.17 -12.03
C THR A 22 -1.64 9.25 -10.98
N LEU A 23 -1.06 8.15 -11.44
CA LEU A 23 -0.32 7.24 -10.55
C LEU A 23 1.17 7.39 -10.84
N ASN A 24 1.93 7.78 -9.81
CA ASN A 24 3.38 7.90 -9.89
C ASN A 24 4.01 6.82 -9.01
N THR A 25 4.98 6.10 -9.55
CA THR A 25 5.66 5.04 -8.80
C THR A 25 7.16 5.25 -8.81
N ASP A 26 7.80 4.92 -7.68
CA ASP A 26 9.26 4.94 -7.55
C ASP A 26 9.67 3.75 -6.69
N ILE A 27 9.55 2.55 -7.29
CA ILE A 27 9.72 1.28 -6.59
C ILE A 27 10.51 0.27 -7.44
N GLN A 28 11.33 0.73 -8.36
CA GLN A 28 12.05 -0.15 -9.27
C GLN A 28 13.00 -1.09 -8.54
N GLY A 29 13.00 -2.34 -8.95
CA GLY A 29 13.93 -3.34 -8.45
C GLY A 29 13.62 -3.88 -7.06
N ILE A 30 12.47 -3.55 -6.50
CA ILE A 30 12.09 -4.03 -5.18
C ILE A 30 11.35 -5.35 -5.29
N ILE A 31 11.85 -6.36 -4.57
CA ILE A 31 11.23 -7.68 -4.49
C ILE A 31 10.84 -7.93 -3.05
N ILE A 32 9.62 -8.39 -2.83
CA ILE A 32 9.07 -8.59 -1.50
C ILE A 32 8.66 -10.05 -1.32
N PHE A 33 9.02 -10.63 -0.17
CA PHE A 33 8.56 -11.95 0.21
C PHE A 33 7.20 -11.82 0.86
N ALA A 34 6.16 -12.27 0.17
CA ALA A 34 4.79 -12.06 0.60
C ALA A 34 3.88 -13.15 0.07
N ASP A 35 2.68 -13.22 0.66
CA ASP A 35 1.64 -14.11 0.15
C ASP A 35 1.29 -13.71 -1.29
N PRO A 36 0.98 -14.67 -2.16
CA PRO A 36 0.58 -14.36 -3.54
C PRO A 36 -0.60 -13.40 -3.64
N MET A 37 -1.36 -13.21 -2.58
CA MET A 37 -2.44 -12.23 -2.54
C MET A 37 -1.94 -10.79 -2.38
N LEU A 38 -0.64 -10.54 -2.47
CA LEU A 38 -0.11 -9.19 -2.39
C LEU A 38 -0.75 -8.24 -3.41
N GLU A 39 -1.10 -8.76 -4.58
CA GLU A 39 -1.81 -7.98 -5.58
C GLU A 39 -3.13 -7.42 -5.02
N LYS A 40 -3.82 -8.22 -4.22
CA LYS A 40 -5.08 -7.80 -3.59
C LYS A 40 -4.88 -6.65 -2.62
N VAL A 41 -3.73 -6.62 -1.96
CA VAL A 41 -3.39 -5.51 -1.05
C VAL A 41 -3.43 -4.19 -1.82
N PHE A 42 -2.75 -4.13 -2.95
CA PHE A 42 -2.67 -2.89 -3.72
C PHE A 42 -3.98 -2.56 -4.42
N PHE A 43 -4.72 -3.57 -4.84
CA PHE A 43 -6.06 -3.35 -5.35
C PHE A 43 -6.96 -2.69 -4.29
N ASN A 44 -6.89 -3.18 -3.04
CA ASN A 44 -7.69 -2.62 -1.96
C ASN A 44 -7.24 -1.22 -1.57
N LEU A 45 -5.93 -0.94 -1.64
CA LEU A 45 -5.44 0.42 -1.40
C LEU A 45 -5.94 1.38 -2.48
N LEU A 46 -5.92 0.95 -3.73
CA LEU A 46 -6.46 1.75 -4.82
C LEU A 46 -7.95 1.99 -4.61
N ASP A 47 -8.71 0.95 -4.32
CA ASP A 47 -10.14 1.06 -4.08
C ASP A 47 -10.43 2.02 -2.94
N ASN A 48 -9.65 1.94 -1.86
CA ASN A 48 -9.78 2.86 -0.73
C ASN A 48 -9.56 4.31 -1.18
N SER A 49 -8.50 4.57 -1.93
CA SER A 49 -8.21 5.91 -2.41
C SER A 49 -9.34 6.46 -3.28
N LEU A 50 -9.87 5.63 -4.20
CA LEU A 50 -10.89 6.08 -5.14
C LEU A 50 -12.26 6.28 -4.48
N ARG A 51 -12.60 5.47 -3.48
CA ARG A 51 -13.91 5.55 -2.82
C ARG A 51 -13.96 6.58 -1.69
N HIS A 52 -12.89 6.63 -0.91
CA HIS A 52 -12.91 7.41 0.33
C HIS A 52 -12.07 8.68 0.25
N GLY A 53 -11.28 8.84 -0.79
CA GLY A 53 -10.50 10.04 -0.99
C GLY A 53 -11.29 11.21 -1.53
N GLU A 54 -12.51 10.98 -2.01
CA GLU A 54 -13.46 11.93 -2.61
C GLU A 54 -12.90 12.69 -3.81
N THR A 55 -11.82 13.41 -3.64
CA THR A 55 -11.27 14.27 -4.69
C THR A 55 -9.87 13.85 -5.11
N VAL A 56 -9.57 12.54 -5.02
CA VAL A 56 -8.25 12.05 -5.38
C VAL A 56 -7.97 12.29 -6.86
N SER A 57 -6.84 12.92 -7.15
CA SER A 57 -6.34 13.11 -8.51
C SER A 57 -4.92 12.59 -8.67
N GLU A 58 -4.25 12.26 -7.57
CA GLU A 58 -2.88 11.76 -7.62
C GLU A 58 -2.66 10.68 -6.55
N ILE A 59 -1.98 9.62 -6.97
CA ILE A 59 -1.54 8.54 -6.08
C ILE A 59 -0.05 8.35 -6.31
N ARG A 60 0.71 8.19 -5.25
CA ARG A 60 2.15 7.94 -5.31
C ARG A 60 2.51 6.69 -4.54
N VAL A 61 3.33 5.84 -5.15
CA VAL A 61 3.88 4.66 -4.50
C VAL A 61 5.38 4.81 -4.49
N SER A 62 5.97 4.79 -3.30
CA SER A 62 7.41 5.00 -3.15
C SER A 62 7.97 4.07 -2.08
N ALA A 63 9.28 4.05 -1.94
CA ALA A 63 9.92 3.22 -0.94
C ALA A 63 11.20 3.90 -0.45
N ARG A 64 11.50 3.67 0.83
CA ARG A 64 12.75 4.15 1.42
C ARG A 64 13.23 3.15 2.47
N LYS A 65 14.52 3.15 2.74
CA LYS A 65 15.06 2.37 3.85
C LYS A 65 15.00 3.16 5.13
N GLU A 66 14.67 2.48 6.21
CA GLU A 66 14.67 3.05 7.55
C GLU A 66 15.28 2.01 8.47
N GLY A 67 16.58 2.19 8.79
CA GLY A 67 17.33 1.15 9.46
C GLY A 67 17.39 -0.10 8.59
N ASP A 68 17.04 -1.24 9.17
CA ASP A 68 17.01 -2.49 8.44
C ASP A 68 15.69 -2.72 7.71
N PHE A 69 14.71 -1.85 7.93
CA PHE A 69 13.39 -2.00 7.31
C PHE A 69 13.31 -1.30 5.96
N LEU A 70 12.46 -1.82 5.10
CA LEU A 70 12.03 -1.11 3.91
C LEU A 70 10.62 -0.60 4.18
N ILE A 71 10.41 0.70 3.94
CA ILE A 71 9.09 1.31 4.09
C ILE A 71 8.53 1.56 2.70
N VAL A 72 7.46 0.85 2.35
CA VAL A 72 6.73 1.09 1.11
C VAL A 72 5.54 1.98 1.44
N VAL A 73 5.38 3.05 0.70
CA VAL A 73 4.38 4.07 0.99
C VAL A 73 3.40 4.16 -0.17
N TRP A 74 2.12 4.10 0.16
CA TRP A 74 1.01 4.40 -0.76
C TRP A 74 0.33 5.65 -0.24
N GLU A 75 0.33 6.72 -1.04
CA GLU A 75 -0.30 7.96 -0.60
C GLU A 75 -1.15 8.57 -1.70
N ASP A 76 -2.24 9.21 -1.28
CA ASP A 76 -3.11 9.93 -2.20
C ASP A 76 -3.29 11.37 -1.72
N ASN A 77 -3.85 12.20 -2.58
CA ASN A 77 -4.10 13.61 -2.27
C ASN A 77 -5.58 13.90 -2.00
N GLY A 78 -6.31 12.91 -1.49
CA GLY A 78 -7.71 13.06 -1.15
C GLY A 78 -7.92 13.71 0.22
N VAL A 79 -9.07 13.43 0.81
CA VAL A 79 -9.43 14.06 2.10
C VAL A 79 -8.71 13.48 3.30
N GLY A 80 -8.05 12.33 3.13
CA GLY A 80 -7.35 11.69 4.24
C GLY A 80 -8.30 10.98 5.21
N ILE A 81 -7.71 10.48 6.27
CA ILE A 81 -8.41 9.68 7.28
C ILE A 81 -8.27 10.37 8.63
N ALA A 82 -9.40 10.56 9.31
CA ALA A 82 -9.41 11.22 10.61
C ALA A 82 -8.52 10.48 11.61
N ASP A 83 -7.87 11.22 12.50
CA ASP A 83 -6.93 10.63 13.46
C ASP A 83 -7.57 9.54 14.32
N ASN A 84 -8.83 9.73 14.71
CA ASN A 84 -9.52 8.75 15.55
C ASN A 84 -10.01 7.53 14.75
N GLU A 85 -9.80 7.51 13.43
CA GLU A 85 -10.16 6.36 12.59
C GLU A 85 -8.97 5.59 12.06
N LYS A 86 -7.77 6.08 12.26
CA LYS A 86 -6.57 5.49 11.62
C LYS A 86 -6.34 4.02 11.99
N GLU A 87 -6.68 3.60 13.19
CA GLU A 87 -6.62 2.19 13.55
C GLU A 87 -7.91 1.46 13.20
N LYS A 88 -9.04 2.13 13.28
CA LYS A 88 -10.34 1.51 13.05
C LYS A 88 -10.54 1.02 11.62
N ILE A 89 -9.92 1.69 10.63
CA ILE A 89 -10.08 1.30 9.23
C ILE A 89 -9.60 -0.12 8.95
N PHE A 90 -8.74 -0.67 9.83
CA PHE A 90 -8.24 -2.03 9.68
C PHE A 90 -9.08 -3.06 10.41
N GLU A 91 -10.13 -2.63 11.11
CA GLU A 91 -10.99 -3.56 11.83
C GLU A 91 -11.98 -4.21 10.88
N ARG A 92 -12.31 -5.48 11.16
CA ARG A 92 -13.30 -6.20 10.39
C ARG A 92 -14.63 -5.47 10.47
N GLY A 93 -15.23 -5.21 9.31
CA GLY A 93 -16.55 -4.58 9.25
C GLY A 93 -16.54 -3.06 9.33
N PHE A 94 -15.38 -2.43 9.40
CA PHE A 94 -15.33 -0.99 9.36
C PHE A 94 -15.66 -0.49 7.95
N GLY A 95 -16.53 0.51 7.87
CA GLY A 95 -16.95 1.08 6.60
C GLY A 95 -18.15 0.35 5.99
N LYS A 96 -18.95 1.08 5.21
CA LYS A 96 -20.21 0.55 4.70
C LYS A 96 -20.09 -0.33 3.48
N ASN A 97 -19.10 -0.05 2.63
CA ASN A 97 -19.04 -0.66 1.30
C ASN A 97 -17.88 -1.62 1.10
N THR A 98 -16.96 -1.67 2.04
CA THR A 98 -15.76 -2.52 1.92
C THR A 98 -15.45 -3.14 3.26
N SER A 99 -16.40 -3.92 3.77
CA SER A 99 -16.34 -4.44 5.13
C SER A 99 -15.06 -5.24 5.44
N LEU A 100 -14.37 -5.75 4.43
CA LEU A 100 -13.16 -6.54 4.63
C LEU A 100 -11.92 -5.94 3.97
N GLY A 101 -12.05 -4.84 3.21
CA GLY A 101 -10.97 -4.32 2.38
C GLY A 101 -9.66 -4.10 3.13
N MET A 102 -9.65 -3.17 4.07
CA MET A 102 -8.42 -2.86 4.80
C MET A 102 -8.09 -3.90 5.87
N PHE A 103 -9.10 -4.57 6.40
CA PHE A 103 -8.85 -5.72 7.27
C PHE A 103 -8.05 -6.78 6.53
N LEU A 104 -8.45 -7.11 5.29
CA LEU A 104 -7.71 -8.08 4.47
C LEU A 104 -6.29 -7.63 4.17
N VAL A 105 -6.11 -6.35 3.89
CA VAL A 105 -4.77 -5.80 3.64
C VAL A 105 -3.85 -6.12 4.81
N ARG A 106 -4.28 -5.81 6.02
CA ARG A 106 -3.48 -6.07 7.21
C ARG A 106 -3.22 -7.56 7.39
N GLU A 107 -4.25 -8.39 7.19
CA GLU A 107 -4.11 -9.84 7.36
C GLU A 107 -3.13 -10.45 6.36
N ILE A 108 -3.24 -10.08 5.10
CA ILE A 108 -2.34 -10.60 4.05
C ILE A 108 -0.90 -10.22 4.35
N LEU A 109 -0.67 -8.95 4.69
CA LEU A 109 0.68 -8.47 4.98
C LEU A 109 1.27 -9.13 6.23
N SER A 110 0.45 -9.39 7.23
CA SER A 110 0.92 -9.98 8.49
C SER A 110 1.43 -11.41 8.33
N LEU A 111 1.04 -12.10 7.26
CA LEU A 111 1.50 -13.47 7.01
C LEU A 111 3.02 -13.55 6.84
N THR A 112 3.66 -12.47 6.44
CA THR A 112 5.12 -12.39 6.33
C THR A 112 5.68 -11.24 7.17
N ASP A 113 5.02 -10.94 8.28
CA ASP A 113 5.46 -9.96 9.27
C ASP A 113 5.59 -8.53 8.74
N ILE A 114 4.84 -8.20 7.71
CA ILE A 114 4.77 -6.83 7.21
C ILE A 114 3.67 -6.09 7.97
N ARG A 115 4.01 -4.94 8.51
CA ARG A 115 3.04 -4.10 9.25
C ARG A 115 2.61 -2.93 8.40
N ILE A 116 1.35 -2.55 8.54
CA ILE A 116 0.81 -1.40 7.82
C ILE A 116 0.16 -0.43 8.81
N THR A 117 0.41 0.85 8.60
CA THR A 117 -0.22 1.93 9.37
C THR A 117 -0.67 3.00 8.41
N GLU A 118 -1.62 3.83 8.85
CA GLU A 118 -2.01 5.01 8.10
C GLU A 118 -1.62 6.24 8.94
N ASN A 119 -0.82 7.13 8.34
CA ASN A 119 -0.30 8.29 9.06
C ASN A 119 -0.36 9.57 8.23
N GLY A 120 -1.29 9.65 7.29
CA GLY A 120 -1.51 10.87 6.53
C GLY A 120 -2.07 11.98 7.40
N LYS A 121 -1.98 13.20 6.88
CA LYS A 121 -2.56 14.34 7.57
C LYS A 121 -4.00 14.51 7.10
N PRO A 122 -4.99 14.47 8.01
CA PRO A 122 -6.38 14.68 7.62
C PRO A 122 -6.54 15.99 6.84
N GLY A 123 -7.28 15.92 5.75
CA GLY A 123 -7.49 17.05 4.86
C GLY A 123 -6.47 17.17 3.72
N THR A 124 -5.35 16.46 3.79
CA THR A 124 -4.34 16.51 2.72
C THR A 124 -4.17 15.20 1.98
N GLY A 125 -4.64 14.10 2.54
CA GLY A 125 -4.62 12.80 1.88
C GLY A 125 -4.35 11.67 2.83
N ALA A 126 -4.58 10.45 2.34
CA ALA A 126 -4.26 9.23 3.07
C ALA A 126 -2.81 8.83 2.77
N ARG A 127 -2.14 8.24 3.75
CA ARG A 127 -0.78 7.77 3.59
C ARG A 127 -0.63 6.46 4.35
N PHE A 128 -0.45 5.38 3.60
CA PHE A 128 -0.25 4.06 4.17
C PHE A 128 1.22 3.69 4.10
N GLU A 129 1.79 3.31 5.23
CA GLU A 129 3.18 2.85 5.29
C GLU A 129 3.21 1.37 5.62
N MET A 130 3.90 0.61 4.77
CA MET A 130 4.12 -0.82 4.96
C MET A 130 5.56 -1.02 5.38
N LYS A 131 5.75 -1.55 6.60
CA LYS A 131 7.08 -1.74 7.18
C LYS A 131 7.48 -3.19 6.97
N ILE A 132 8.50 -3.39 6.13
CA ILE A 132 8.91 -4.71 5.67
C ILE A 132 10.24 -5.07 6.33
N PRO A 133 10.30 -6.20 7.06
CA PRO A 133 11.54 -6.59 7.74
C PRO A 133 12.62 -7.00 6.73
N ARG A 134 13.87 -6.94 7.17
CA ARG A 134 15.03 -7.14 6.30
C ARG A 134 15.00 -8.48 5.56
N GLU A 135 14.56 -9.54 6.20
CA GLU A 135 14.50 -10.86 5.58
C GLU A 135 13.40 -10.99 4.52
N SER A 136 12.52 -10.01 4.41
CA SER A 136 11.38 -10.08 3.50
C SER A 136 11.48 -9.13 2.31
N TYR A 137 12.62 -8.52 2.08
CA TYR A 137 12.78 -7.72 0.86
C TYR A 137 14.17 -7.87 0.27
N ARG A 138 14.26 -7.62 -1.02
CA ARG A 138 15.50 -7.53 -1.78
C ARG A 138 15.39 -6.35 -2.72
N VAL A 139 16.50 -5.67 -2.94
CA VAL A 139 16.55 -4.57 -3.89
C VAL A 139 17.55 -4.94 -4.96
N ILE A 140 17.08 -5.04 -6.20
CA ILE A 140 17.94 -5.30 -7.34
C ILE A 140 18.45 -3.96 -7.84
N LEU A 141 19.76 -3.74 -7.68
CA LEU A 141 20.36 -2.52 -8.20
C LEU A 141 20.58 -2.70 -9.69
N ASN A 142 20.00 -1.80 -10.46
CA ASN A 142 20.21 -1.78 -11.89
C ASN A 142 21.47 -0.98 -12.16
N ASN A 143 22.58 -1.69 -12.46
CA ASN A 143 23.86 -1.07 -12.71
C ASN A 143 24.05 -0.66 -14.17
N VAL A 144 23.01 -0.60 -14.92
CA VAL A 144 23.08 -0.10 -16.28
C VAL A 144 23.27 1.40 -16.24
N THR A 145 24.37 1.83 -16.72
CA THR A 145 24.68 3.25 -16.78
C THR A 145 24.73 3.70 -18.21
#